data_09ae32ff1d79d14f7221247f68cd9a79
#
_entry.id   09ae32ff1d79d14f7221247f68cd9a79
#
_cell.length_a   1.000
_cell.length_b   1.000
_cell.length_c   1.000
_cell.angle_alpha   90.00
_cell.angle_beta   90.00
_cell.angle_gamma   90.00
#
_symmetry.space_group_name_H-M   'P 1'
#
loop_
_entity.id
_entity.type
_entity.pdbx_description
1 polymer ?
#
loop_
_entity_poly.entity_id
_entity_poly.type
_entity_poly.pdbx_seq_one_letter_code
_entity_poly.pdbx_strand_id
1 'polypeptide(L)'
;MIKYGTSGFRTHNSTILKIAEKIGLAMAQLVYYKKESFGIMITASHNHHEDNGVKVMDQYGNMVTEDIEHYMEKYVNNEFS
;
A
#
# COMPACT_ATOMS: atom_id res chain seq x y z
N MET A 1 1.17 4.75 14.11
CA MET A 1 1.16 5.14 12.68
C MET A 1 1.80 4.04 11.83
N ILE A 2 1.12 3.65 10.78
CA ILE A 2 1.60 2.61 9.87
C ILE A 2 2.51 3.24 8.82
N LYS A 3 3.70 2.67 8.64
CA LYS A 3 4.70 3.18 7.72
C LYS A 3 4.90 2.24 6.54
N TYR A 4 5.23 2.80 5.40
CA TYR A 4 5.59 2.04 4.22
C TYR A 4 7.11 1.86 4.18
N GLY A 5 7.56 0.62 4.35
CA GLY A 5 8.99 0.31 4.36
C GLY A 5 9.42 -0.43 3.10
N THR A 6 10.61 -1.02 3.14
CA THR A 6 11.15 -1.75 1.98
C THR A 6 10.30 -2.95 1.58
N SER A 7 9.55 -3.51 2.53
CA SER A 7 8.63 -4.62 2.27
C SER A 7 7.17 -4.18 2.16
N GLY A 8 6.94 -2.87 1.95
CA GLY A 8 5.61 -2.32 1.90
C GLY A 8 5.01 -2.12 3.28
N PHE A 9 3.69 -2.03 3.33
CA PHE A 9 2.99 -1.97 4.61
C PHE A 9 2.95 -3.36 5.23
N ARG A 10 3.27 -3.45 6.51
CA ARG A 10 3.23 -4.71 7.27
C ARG A 10 2.30 -4.56 8.45
N THR A 11 1.43 -5.52 8.66
CA THR A 11 0.45 -5.42 9.72
C THR A 11 -0.11 -6.80 10.07
N HIS A 12 -0.97 -6.83 11.09
CA HIS A 12 -1.67 -8.04 11.50
C HIS A 12 -2.71 -8.46 10.48
N ASN A 13 -3.01 -9.75 10.49
CA ASN A 13 -4.04 -10.36 9.68
C ASN A 13 -5.36 -9.60 9.71
N SER A 14 -5.75 -9.16 10.90
CA SER A 14 -7.06 -8.53 11.10
C SER A 14 -7.18 -7.15 10.45
N THR A 15 -6.04 -6.50 10.14
CA THR A 15 -6.06 -5.14 9.56
C THR A 15 -5.62 -5.11 8.11
N ILE A 16 -5.07 -6.20 7.58
CA ILE A 16 -4.50 -6.20 6.23
C ILE A 16 -5.53 -5.87 5.16
N LEU A 17 -6.77 -6.34 5.31
CA LEU A 17 -7.82 -6.09 4.33
C LEU A 17 -8.21 -4.62 4.30
N LYS A 18 -8.25 -3.97 5.46
CA LYS A 18 -8.56 -2.54 5.53
C LYS A 18 -7.47 -1.71 4.88
N ILE A 19 -6.22 -2.08 5.09
CA ILE A 19 -5.09 -1.40 4.47
C ILE A 19 -5.12 -1.59 2.96
N ALA A 20 -5.37 -2.81 2.50
CA ALA A 20 -5.46 -3.10 1.08
C ALA A 20 -6.57 -2.29 0.42
N GLU A 21 -7.72 -2.16 1.08
CA GLU A 21 -8.84 -1.36 0.58
C GLU A 21 -8.45 0.12 0.44
N LYS A 22 -7.82 0.69 1.47
CA LYS A 22 -7.40 2.08 1.44
C LYS A 22 -6.35 2.34 0.37
N ILE A 23 -5.39 1.42 0.22
CA ILE A 23 -4.38 1.52 -0.83
C ILE A 23 -5.02 1.42 -2.20
N GLY A 24 -5.99 0.52 -2.38
CA GLY A 24 -6.72 0.41 -3.62
C GLY A 24 -7.38 1.73 -4.01
N LEU A 25 -8.03 2.39 -3.05
CA LEU A 25 -8.66 3.69 -3.30
C LEU A 25 -7.63 4.76 -3.63
N ALA A 26 -6.53 4.79 -2.90
CA ALA A 26 -5.45 5.76 -3.13
C ALA A 26 -4.84 5.57 -4.52
N MET A 27 -4.56 4.34 -4.89
CA MET A 27 -3.96 4.03 -6.19
C MET A 27 -4.93 4.32 -7.33
N ALA A 28 -6.22 4.08 -7.13
CA ALA A 28 -7.23 4.39 -8.14
C ALA A 28 -7.22 5.89 -8.47
N GLN A 29 -7.06 6.74 -7.46
CA GLN A 29 -6.97 8.18 -7.67
C GLN A 29 -5.69 8.54 -8.43
N LEU A 30 -4.57 7.94 -8.07
CA LEU A 30 -3.30 8.19 -8.77
C LEU A 30 -3.36 7.73 -10.23
N VAL A 31 -3.97 6.59 -10.50
CA VAL A 31 -4.15 6.11 -11.87
C VAL A 31 -4.97 7.14 -12.67
N TYR A 32 -6.01 7.67 -12.06
CA TYR A 32 -6.86 8.66 -12.72
C TYR A 32 -6.10 9.94 -13.04
N TYR A 33 -5.36 10.48 -12.05
CA TYR A 33 -4.67 11.75 -12.22
C TYR A 33 -3.39 11.65 -13.03
N LYS A 34 -2.60 10.63 -12.82
CA LYS A 34 -1.29 10.48 -13.48
C LYS A 34 -1.34 9.71 -14.78
N LYS A 35 -2.43 9.01 -15.04
CA LYS A 35 -2.59 8.16 -16.22
C LYS A 35 -1.53 7.05 -16.27
N GLU A 36 -1.13 6.54 -15.11
CA GLU A 36 -0.15 5.46 -14.98
C GLU A 36 -0.83 4.28 -14.31
N SER A 37 -0.30 3.08 -14.58
CA SER A 37 -0.78 1.85 -13.95
C SER A 37 0.09 1.51 -12.75
N PHE A 38 -0.51 0.88 -11.73
CA PHE A 38 0.21 0.41 -10.54
C PHE A 38 -0.20 -1.02 -10.25
N GLY A 39 0.75 -1.78 -9.70
CA GLY A 39 0.46 -3.13 -9.22
C GLY A 39 0.41 -3.15 -7.70
N ILE A 40 -0.49 -3.95 -7.16
CA ILE A 40 -0.60 -4.12 -5.71
C ILE A 40 -0.38 -5.60 -5.42
N MET A 41 0.55 -5.88 -4.53
CA MET A 41 0.85 -7.24 -4.09
C MET A 41 0.48 -7.37 -2.62
N ILE A 42 -0.35 -8.35 -2.32
CA ILE A 42 -0.73 -8.65 -0.93
C ILE A 42 -0.05 -9.95 -0.55
N THR A 43 0.71 -9.92 0.54
CA THR A 43 1.41 -11.11 1.04
C THR A 43 0.86 -11.51 2.39
N ALA A 44 0.77 -12.80 2.62
CA ALA A 44 0.31 -13.34 3.89
C ALA A 44 1.22 -14.47 4.30
N SER A 45 1.57 -14.50 5.57
CA SER A 45 2.38 -15.58 6.13
C SER A 45 1.51 -16.51 6.95
N HIS A 46 1.82 -17.80 6.87
CA HIS A 46 1.14 -18.80 7.69
C HIS A 46 1.73 -18.88 9.11
N ASN A 47 2.93 -18.35 9.29
CA ASN A 47 3.67 -18.52 10.54
C ASN A 47 3.48 -17.37 11.52
N HIS A 48 3.31 -16.15 11.03
CA HIS A 48 3.20 -14.96 11.86
C HIS A 48 2.13 -14.04 11.33
N HIS A 49 1.22 -13.62 12.19
CA HIS A 49 0.15 -12.70 11.82
C HIS A 49 0.69 -11.35 11.39
N GLU A 50 1.88 -10.99 11.86
CA GLU A 50 2.50 -9.70 11.59
C GLU A 50 3.27 -9.68 10.27
N ASP A 51 3.37 -10.82 9.59
CA ASP A 51 4.10 -10.91 8.33
C ASP A 51 3.24 -10.61 7.11
N ASN A 52 2.00 -10.23 7.32
CA ASN A 52 1.13 -9.83 6.22
C ASN A 52 1.55 -8.44 5.72
N GLY A 53 1.55 -8.26 4.42
CA GLY A 53 2.00 -7.03 3.83
C GLY A 53 1.25 -6.64 2.59
N VAL A 54 1.30 -5.34 2.28
CA VAL A 54 0.79 -4.79 1.03
C VAL A 54 1.90 -3.97 0.40
N LYS A 55 2.26 -4.30 -0.81
CA LYS A 55 3.34 -3.65 -1.54
C LYS A 55 2.81 -3.12 -2.87
N VAL A 56 3.25 -1.93 -3.23
CA VAL A 56 2.81 -1.28 -4.47
C VAL A 56 4.01 -1.12 -5.40
N MET A 57 3.78 -1.40 -6.68
CA MET A 57 4.79 -1.26 -7.71
C MET A 57 4.26 -0.38 -8.84
N ASP A 58 5.17 0.28 -9.55
CA ASP A 58 4.79 1.05 -10.72
C ASP A 58 4.47 0.12 -11.91
N GLN A 59 4.11 0.71 -13.04
CA GLN A 59 3.73 -0.04 -14.23
C GLN A 59 4.86 -0.88 -14.82
N TYR A 60 6.09 -0.65 -14.40
CA TYR A 60 7.27 -1.40 -14.86
C TYR A 60 7.75 -2.41 -13.83
N GLY A 61 7.02 -2.57 -12.74
CA GLY A 61 7.39 -3.51 -11.69
C GLY A 61 8.41 -2.98 -10.70
N ASN A 62 8.72 -1.68 -10.74
CA ASN A 62 9.66 -1.04 -9.84
C ASN A 62 8.96 -0.51 -8.60
N MET A 63 9.74 -0.29 -7.54
CA MET A 63 9.22 0.34 -6.34
C MET A 63 8.74 1.75 -6.66
N VAL A 64 7.65 2.15 -6.01
CA VAL A 64 7.14 3.51 -6.18
C VAL A 64 8.08 4.53 -5.56
N THR A 65 7.95 5.79 -5.98
CA THR A 65 8.78 6.87 -5.48
C THR A 65 8.38 7.25 -4.06
N GLU A 66 9.26 7.98 -3.39
CA GLU A 66 9.07 8.36 -1.99
C GLU A 66 7.83 9.23 -1.78
N ASP A 67 7.53 10.12 -2.71
CA ASP A 67 6.33 10.95 -2.62
C ASP A 67 5.04 10.12 -2.69
N ILE A 68 5.04 9.06 -3.50
CA ILE A 68 3.91 8.14 -3.56
C ILE A 68 3.79 7.34 -2.26
N GLU A 69 4.92 6.93 -1.68
CA GLU A 69 4.93 6.26 -0.38
C GLU A 69 4.28 7.13 0.70
N HIS A 70 4.66 8.41 0.76
CA HIS A 70 4.09 9.35 1.71
C HIS A 70 2.59 9.56 1.48
N TYR A 71 2.18 9.63 0.24
CA TYR A 71 0.78 9.75 -0.12
C TYR A 71 -0.03 8.55 0.40
N MET A 72 0.50 7.34 0.19
CA MET A 72 -0.14 6.13 0.66
C MET A 72 -0.22 6.08 2.19
N GLU A 73 0.87 6.47 2.87
CA GLU A 73 0.90 6.49 4.32
C GLU A 73 -0.19 7.39 4.90
N LYS A 74 -0.39 8.56 4.32
CA LYS A 74 -1.44 9.47 4.76
C LYS A 74 -2.82 8.86 4.56
N TYR A 75 -3.04 8.21 3.44
CA TYR A 75 -4.31 7.55 3.16
C TYR A 75 -4.59 6.43 4.16
N VAL A 76 -3.59 5.58 4.38
CA VAL A 76 -3.72 4.45 5.29
C VAL A 76 -3.98 4.91 6.72
N ASN A 77 -3.37 6.00 7.12
CA ASN A 77 -3.50 6.53 8.47
C ASN A 77 -4.63 7.55 8.62
N ASN A 78 -5.50 7.68 7.61
CA ASN A 78 -6.69 8.55 7.64
C ASN A 78 -6.37 10.03 7.81
N GLU A 79 -5.25 10.49 7.25
CA GLU A 79 -4.88 11.89 7.32
C GLU A 79 -5.56 12.74 6.26
N PHE A 80 -6.21 12.11 5.29
CA PHE A 80 -7.09 12.76 4.32
C PHE A 80 -8.53 12.49 4.71
N SER A 81 -9.19 13.47 5.18
CA SER A 81 -10.58 13.31 5.58
C SER A 81 -11.43 14.42 5.01
#